data_f553aaad3291efc1034fe8e1113e82b2
#
_entry.id   f553aaad3291efc1034fe8e1113e82b2
#
_cell.length_a   1.000
_cell.length_b   1.000
_cell.length_c   1.000
_cell.angle_alpha   90.00
_cell.angle_beta   90.00
_cell.angle_gamma   90.00
#
_symmetry.space_group_name_H-M   'P 1'
#
loop_
_entity.id
_entity.type
_entity.pdbx_description
1 polymer ?
#
loop_
_entity_poly.entity_id
_entity_poly.type
_entity_poly.pdbx_seq_one_letter_code
_entity_poly.pdbx_strand_id
1 'polypeptide(L)'
;MNQNWIHANMDHYFQLAGKTAIVTGAGNGIGRGIAQKLAGLGANVVACDIEEESIRSTAEEISQAGGVCIGLYCDVRKYEDIQKVVDTTVQQFGTVDILVNDAAGCGGGVTVDTINEQEWMRLIELNLNSVFRFTMTVLPIMRAKQCGKIVNISSGAGITGDFSDPHYAAAKGGVIAFTKELAHELAKENINVNSVAPGLVDTRMARIRDWEDEIADTLWPRVGQPEDIANAVAFLASSASDYFTGQVISPNGGAWMQ
;
A
#
# COMPACT_ATOMS: atom_id res chain seq x y z
N MET A 1 -23.65 20.40 20.56
CA MET A 1 -22.35 19.79 20.22
C MET A 1 -21.80 19.13 21.47
N ASN A 2 -21.76 17.79 21.50
CA ASN A 2 -21.30 17.05 22.68
C ASN A 2 -19.77 17.22 22.82
N GLN A 3 -19.31 17.78 23.95
CA GLN A 3 -17.90 17.98 24.29
C GLN A 3 -17.18 16.66 24.73
N ASN A 4 -17.76 15.49 24.45
CA ASN A 4 -17.23 14.21 24.94
C ASN A 4 -16.08 13.60 24.10
N TRP A 5 -15.61 14.29 23.04
CA TRP A 5 -14.49 13.81 22.24
C TRP A 5 -13.13 13.82 22.97
N ILE A 6 -12.99 14.65 24.04
CA ILE A 6 -11.74 14.77 24.83
C ILE A 6 -11.45 13.50 25.67
N HIS A 7 -12.48 12.70 25.97
CA HIS A 7 -12.37 11.48 26.80
C HIS A 7 -12.58 10.19 26.01
N ALA A 8 -12.79 10.28 24.70
CA ALA A 8 -12.76 9.07 23.86
C ALA A 8 -11.34 8.49 23.90
N ASN A 9 -11.23 7.24 24.34
CA ASN A 9 -9.96 6.54 24.37
C ASN A 9 -9.36 6.57 22.98
N MET A 10 -8.30 7.35 22.74
CA MET A 10 -7.73 7.59 21.40
C MET A 10 -7.31 6.30 20.72
N ASP A 11 -6.96 5.26 21.50
CA ASP A 11 -6.62 3.93 21.02
C ASP A 11 -7.76 3.29 20.21
N HIS A 12 -9.02 3.67 20.48
CA HIS A 12 -10.18 3.12 19.79
C HIS A 12 -10.21 3.47 18.29
N TYR A 13 -9.71 4.64 17.90
CA TYR A 13 -9.76 5.08 16.50
C TYR A 13 -8.81 4.29 15.57
N PHE A 14 -7.72 3.76 16.11
CA PHE A 14 -6.74 3.00 15.36
C PHE A 14 -6.95 1.47 15.43
N GLN A 15 -7.91 1.00 16.22
CA GLN A 15 -8.20 -0.43 16.34
C GLN A 15 -8.80 -0.97 15.04
N LEU A 16 -8.28 -2.10 14.60
CA LEU A 16 -8.74 -2.82 13.40
C LEU A 16 -9.34 -4.19 13.75
N ALA A 17 -9.67 -4.41 15.01
CA ALA A 17 -10.28 -5.68 15.47
C ALA A 17 -11.55 -5.98 14.66
N GLY A 18 -11.63 -7.19 14.11
CA GLY A 18 -12.73 -7.65 13.26
C GLY A 18 -12.69 -7.11 11.82
N LYS A 19 -11.68 -6.34 11.42
CA LYS A 19 -11.46 -5.94 10.03
C LYS A 19 -10.59 -6.97 9.31
N THR A 20 -10.82 -7.10 8.01
CA THR A 20 -10.04 -7.98 7.14
C THR A 20 -9.30 -7.15 6.10
N ALA A 21 -7.97 -7.30 6.05
CA ALA A 21 -7.09 -6.57 5.16
C ALA A 21 -6.38 -7.50 4.17
N ILE A 22 -6.34 -7.10 2.90
CA ILE A 22 -5.43 -7.68 1.90
C ILE A 22 -4.25 -6.71 1.73
N VAL A 23 -3.02 -7.24 1.78
CA VAL A 23 -1.78 -6.48 1.55
C VAL A 23 -0.99 -7.18 0.45
N THR A 24 -0.76 -6.51 -0.67
CA THR A 24 0.06 -7.03 -1.78
C THR A 24 1.52 -6.65 -1.60
N GLY A 25 2.47 -7.44 -2.13
CA GLY A 25 3.91 -7.20 -1.96
C GLY A 25 4.37 -7.36 -0.51
N ALA A 26 3.66 -8.16 0.30
CA ALA A 26 3.85 -8.25 1.73
C ALA A 26 4.97 -9.24 2.17
N GLY A 27 5.72 -9.80 1.24
CA GLY A 27 6.86 -10.67 1.55
C GLY A 27 8.06 -9.92 2.12
N ASN A 28 8.24 -8.66 1.76
CA ASN A 28 9.41 -7.85 2.13
C ASN A 28 9.05 -6.37 2.32
N GLY A 29 10.02 -5.60 2.87
CA GLY A 29 10.04 -4.13 2.88
C GLY A 29 8.77 -3.49 3.44
N ILE A 30 8.22 -2.53 2.68
CA ILE A 30 7.06 -1.73 3.09
C ILE A 30 5.84 -2.61 3.29
N GLY A 31 5.51 -3.49 2.34
CA GLY A 31 4.33 -4.36 2.42
C GLY A 31 4.35 -5.30 3.63
N ARG A 32 5.52 -5.88 3.96
CA ARG A 32 5.70 -6.67 5.17
C ARG A 32 5.45 -5.85 6.43
N GLY A 33 6.05 -4.64 6.51
CA GLY A 33 5.85 -3.74 7.64
C GLY A 33 4.37 -3.34 7.80
N ILE A 34 3.66 -3.12 6.68
CA ILE A 34 2.22 -2.83 6.68
C ILE A 34 1.43 -4.03 7.21
N ALA A 35 1.69 -5.24 6.70
CA ALA A 35 1.00 -6.45 7.14
C ALA A 35 1.17 -6.69 8.65
N GLN A 36 2.40 -6.57 9.16
CA GLN A 36 2.71 -6.67 10.59
C GLN A 36 1.98 -5.60 11.42
N LYS A 37 1.96 -4.35 10.94
CA LYS A 37 1.30 -3.23 11.64
C LYS A 37 -0.21 -3.43 11.72
N LEU A 38 -0.87 -3.76 10.60
CA LEU A 38 -2.31 -3.96 10.57
C LEU A 38 -2.73 -5.16 11.44
N ALA A 39 -1.98 -6.26 11.41
CA ALA A 39 -2.21 -7.40 12.28
C ALA A 39 -2.01 -7.05 13.77
N GLY A 40 -0.99 -6.26 14.10
CA GLY A 40 -0.75 -5.75 15.45
C GLY A 40 -1.86 -4.84 15.98
N LEU A 41 -2.63 -4.20 15.08
CA LEU A 41 -3.84 -3.43 15.41
C LEU A 41 -5.12 -4.28 15.45
N GLY A 42 -5.01 -5.61 15.28
CA GLY A 42 -6.09 -6.56 15.42
C GLY A 42 -6.81 -6.92 14.11
N ALA A 43 -6.30 -6.54 12.96
CA ALA A 43 -6.87 -6.96 11.68
C ALA A 43 -6.55 -8.45 11.38
N ASN A 44 -7.49 -9.13 10.72
CA ASN A 44 -7.17 -10.36 9.99
C ASN A 44 -6.47 -9.97 8.70
N VAL A 45 -5.24 -10.42 8.49
CA VAL A 45 -4.44 -10.05 7.31
C VAL A 45 -4.34 -11.21 6.33
N VAL A 46 -4.61 -10.96 5.07
CA VAL A 46 -4.19 -11.81 3.96
C VAL A 46 -3.06 -11.09 3.25
N ALA A 47 -1.86 -11.59 3.46
CA ALA A 47 -0.63 -11.07 2.90
C ALA A 47 -0.30 -11.87 1.62
N CYS A 48 0.01 -11.20 0.51
CA CYS A 48 0.37 -11.91 -0.71
C CYS A 48 1.61 -11.34 -1.39
N ASP A 49 2.37 -12.22 -2.01
CA ASP A 49 3.63 -11.91 -2.71
C ASP A 49 3.92 -12.97 -3.78
N ILE A 50 4.78 -12.62 -4.73
CA ILE A 50 5.31 -13.57 -5.71
C ILE A 50 6.43 -14.46 -5.12
N GLU A 51 7.04 -14.05 -4.00
CA GLU A 51 8.09 -14.79 -3.30
C GLU A 51 7.48 -15.67 -2.20
N GLU A 52 7.22 -16.95 -2.50
CA GLU A 52 6.53 -17.88 -1.59
C GLU A 52 7.18 -18.02 -0.21
N GLU A 53 8.52 -18.09 -0.16
CA GLU A 53 9.23 -18.24 1.12
C GLU A 53 9.12 -16.97 1.97
N SER A 54 9.27 -15.81 1.35
CA SER A 54 9.17 -14.51 2.04
C SER A 54 7.78 -14.29 2.62
N ILE A 55 6.72 -14.62 1.84
CA ILE A 55 5.35 -14.41 2.31
C ILE A 55 4.96 -15.41 3.41
N ARG A 56 5.46 -16.64 3.35
CA ARG A 56 5.30 -17.61 4.42
C ARG A 56 5.97 -17.12 5.71
N SER A 57 7.22 -16.64 5.64
CA SER A 57 7.93 -16.06 6.78
C SER A 57 7.16 -14.89 7.42
N THR A 58 6.63 -13.99 6.59
CA THR A 58 5.82 -12.86 7.09
C THR A 58 4.59 -13.34 7.85
N ALA A 59 3.87 -14.33 7.33
CA ALA A 59 2.68 -14.87 7.98
C ALA A 59 3.02 -15.60 9.31
N GLU A 60 4.10 -16.37 9.32
CA GLU A 60 4.58 -17.06 10.51
C GLU A 60 4.99 -16.07 11.62
N GLU A 61 5.73 -15.01 11.29
CA GLU A 61 6.12 -13.97 12.26
C GLU A 61 4.92 -13.26 12.87
N ILE A 62 3.93 -12.89 12.05
CA ILE A 62 2.70 -12.27 12.53
C ILE A 62 1.96 -13.23 13.47
N SER A 63 1.87 -14.50 13.12
CA SER A 63 1.21 -15.52 13.94
C SER A 63 1.94 -15.76 15.26
N GLN A 64 3.27 -15.79 15.26
CA GLN A 64 4.09 -15.90 16.46
C GLN A 64 3.94 -14.70 17.40
N ALA A 65 3.69 -13.52 16.84
CA ALA A 65 3.40 -12.30 17.59
C ALA A 65 1.93 -12.22 18.10
N GLY A 66 1.12 -13.25 17.83
CA GLY A 66 -0.29 -13.34 18.28
C GLY A 66 -1.29 -12.67 17.33
N GLY A 67 -0.87 -12.23 16.15
CA GLY A 67 -1.74 -11.72 15.10
C GLY A 67 -2.35 -12.82 14.24
N VAL A 68 -3.29 -12.45 13.37
CA VAL A 68 -3.91 -13.36 12.39
C VAL A 68 -3.41 -13.01 11.00
N CYS A 69 -2.71 -13.93 10.35
CA CYS A 69 -2.22 -13.74 8.99
C CYS A 69 -2.26 -15.02 8.17
N ILE A 70 -2.67 -14.90 6.91
CA ILE A 70 -2.56 -15.94 5.88
C ILE A 70 -1.63 -15.42 4.79
N GLY A 71 -0.55 -16.16 4.50
CA GLY A 71 0.37 -15.88 3.41
C GLY A 71 -0.03 -16.63 2.14
N LEU A 72 -0.18 -15.93 1.01
CA LEU A 72 -0.55 -16.51 -0.27
C LEU A 72 0.43 -16.09 -1.37
N TYR A 73 0.79 -17.05 -2.23
CA TYR A 73 1.44 -16.71 -3.50
C TYR A 73 0.50 -15.90 -4.39
N CYS A 74 1.00 -14.83 -5.00
CA CYS A 74 0.26 -14.04 -5.98
C CYS A 74 1.22 -13.29 -6.92
N ASP A 75 1.15 -13.56 -8.20
CA ASP A 75 1.64 -12.66 -9.22
C ASP A 75 0.54 -11.63 -9.53
N VAL A 76 0.69 -10.41 -9.03
CA VAL A 76 -0.30 -9.33 -9.19
C VAL A 76 -0.56 -8.92 -10.65
N ARG A 77 0.21 -9.43 -11.60
CA ARG A 77 -0.01 -9.25 -13.04
C ARG A 77 -1.02 -10.26 -13.60
N LYS A 78 -1.35 -11.32 -12.84
CA LYS A 78 -2.24 -12.41 -13.26
C LYS A 78 -3.58 -12.30 -12.55
N TYR A 79 -4.63 -12.19 -13.34
CA TYR A 79 -5.99 -12.05 -12.81
C TYR A 79 -6.41 -13.26 -11.98
N GLU A 80 -6.01 -14.46 -12.40
CA GLU A 80 -6.35 -15.72 -11.73
C GLU A 80 -5.76 -15.78 -10.30
N ASP A 81 -4.52 -15.29 -10.12
CA ASP A 81 -3.88 -15.26 -8.82
C ASP A 81 -4.57 -14.23 -7.90
N ILE A 82 -4.91 -13.06 -8.45
CA ILE A 82 -5.66 -12.02 -7.72
C ILE A 82 -7.02 -12.56 -7.26
N GLN A 83 -7.76 -13.20 -8.17
CA GLN A 83 -9.08 -13.76 -7.85
C GLN A 83 -8.96 -14.82 -6.74
N LYS A 84 -7.97 -15.69 -6.82
CA LYS A 84 -7.70 -16.71 -5.78
C LYS A 84 -7.42 -16.07 -4.42
N VAL A 85 -6.65 -14.98 -4.35
CA VAL A 85 -6.40 -14.26 -3.08
C VAL A 85 -7.71 -13.71 -2.52
N VAL A 86 -8.52 -13.05 -3.35
CA VAL A 86 -9.79 -12.46 -2.92
C VAL A 86 -10.79 -13.53 -2.49
N ASP A 87 -10.95 -14.60 -3.26
CA ASP A 87 -11.85 -15.72 -2.94
C ASP A 87 -11.44 -16.39 -1.62
N THR A 88 -10.13 -16.64 -1.43
CA THR A 88 -9.62 -17.20 -0.18
C THR A 88 -9.90 -16.28 0.99
N THR A 89 -9.72 -14.96 0.82
CA THR A 89 -10.01 -13.97 1.85
C THR A 89 -11.47 -14.01 2.27
N VAL A 90 -12.38 -14.01 1.30
CA VAL A 90 -13.83 -14.08 1.57
C VAL A 90 -14.22 -15.41 2.21
N GLN A 91 -13.64 -16.52 1.75
CA GLN A 91 -13.89 -17.84 2.33
C GLN A 91 -13.47 -17.93 3.80
N GLN A 92 -12.33 -17.34 4.16
CA GLN A 92 -11.76 -17.42 5.51
C GLN A 92 -12.37 -16.41 6.49
N PHE A 93 -12.64 -15.19 6.00
CA PHE A 93 -13.01 -14.06 6.87
C PHE A 93 -14.35 -13.42 6.51
N GLY A 94 -15.01 -13.87 5.46
CA GLY A 94 -16.36 -13.40 5.06
C GLY A 94 -16.38 -12.05 4.33
N THR A 95 -15.28 -11.29 4.31
CA THR A 95 -15.24 -9.92 3.78
C THR A 95 -13.85 -9.48 3.41
N VAL A 96 -13.76 -8.33 2.69
CA VAL A 96 -12.55 -7.50 2.57
C VAL A 96 -12.92 -6.08 3.01
N ASP A 97 -12.30 -5.58 4.08
CA ASP A 97 -12.51 -4.22 4.60
C ASP A 97 -11.45 -3.24 4.11
N ILE A 98 -10.23 -3.72 3.98
CA ILE A 98 -9.05 -2.92 3.67
C ILE A 98 -8.30 -3.60 2.52
N LEU A 99 -7.97 -2.81 1.49
CA LEU A 99 -7.05 -3.21 0.43
C LEU A 99 -5.83 -2.29 0.45
N VAL A 100 -4.63 -2.87 0.58
CA VAL A 100 -3.37 -2.14 0.43
C VAL A 100 -2.64 -2.66 -0.81
N ASN A 101 -2.53 -1.81 -1.82
CA ASN A 101 -1.79 -2.09 -3.04
C ASN A 101 -0.35 -1.58 -2.89
N ASP A 102 0.57 -2.47 -2.47
CA ASP A 102 1.99 -2.15 -2.28
C ASP A 102 2.90 -2.83 -3.32
N ALA A 103 2.50 -3.99 -3.88
CA ALA A 103 3.32 -4.73 -4.84
C ALA A 103 3.84 -3.83 -5.96
N ALA A 104 5.16 -3.76 -6.12
CA ALA A 104 5.82 -2.87 -7.04
C ALA A 104 7.21 -3.37 -7.45
N GLY A 105 7.78 -2.75 -8.48
CA GLY A 105 9.16 -2.92 -8.89
C GLY A 105 9.67 -1.65 -9.59
N CYS A 106 10.99 -1.48 -9.64
CA CYS A 106 11.65 -0.37 -10.36
C CYS A 106 12.45 -0.88 -11.56
N GLY A 107 12.90 0.02 -12.42
CA GLY A 107 13.68 -0.27 -13.63
C GLY A 107 15.19 -0.33 -13.40
N GLY A 108 15.68 0.11 -12.24
CA GLY A 108 17.10 0.09 -11.91
C GLY A 108 17.93 1.22 -12.54
N GLY A 109 17.36 2.41 -12.72
CA GLY A 109 18.06 3.59 -13.25
C GLY A 109 18.06 3.70 -14.77
N VAL A 110 16.98 3.29 -15.40
CA VAL A 110 16.77 3.40 -16.86
C VAL A 110 16.43 4.85 -17.23
N THR A 111 17.08 5.39 -18.26
CA THR A 111 16.84 6.75 -18.78
C THR A 111 15.95 6.72 -20.01
N VAL A 112 15.48 7.90 -20.44
CA VAL A 112 14.70 8.04 -21.70
C VAL A 112 15.47 7.57 -22.93
N ASP A 113 16.80 7.62 -22.91
CA ASP A 113 17.66 7.20 -24.03
C ASP A 113 17.84 5.68 -24.09
N THR A 114 17.63 4.97 -22.99
CA THR A 114 17.90 3.54 -22.88
C THR A 114 16.65 2.68 -22.70
N ILE A 115 15.53 3.31 -22.34
CA ILE A 115 14.25 2.59 -22.16
C ILE A 115 13.70 2.09 -23.50
N ASN A 116 13.20 0.85 -23.52
CA ASN A 116 12.48 0.31 -24.65
C ASN A 116 10.99 0.05 -24.27
N GLU A 117 10.16 -0.17 -25.27
CA GLU A 117 8.72 -0.37 -25.09
C GLU A 117 8.39 -1.59 -24.21
N GLN A 118 9.17 -2.68 -24.31
CA GLN A 118 8.94 -3.88 -23.52
C GLN A 118 9.15 -3.60 -22.03
N GLU A 119 10.23 -2.89 -21.69
CA GLU A 119 10.52 -2.50 -20.30
C GLU A 119 9.50 -1.50 -19.78
N TRP A 120 9.09 -0.52 -20.60
CA TRP A 120 8.01 0.39 -20.30
C TRP A 120 6.74 -0.38 -19.91
N MET A 121 6.27 -1.28 -20.77
CA MET A 121 5.05 -2.05 -20.55
C MET A 121 5.15 -2.95 -19.32
N ARG A 122 6.33 -3.54 -19.08
CA ARG A 122 6.56 -4.38 -17.89
C ARG A 122 6.33 -3.60 -16.59
N LEU A 123 6.83 -2.38 -16.50
CA LEU A 123 6.69 -1.56 -15.28
C LEU A 123 5.28 -0.99 -15.14
N ILE A 124 4.63 -0.56 -16.22
CA ILE A 124 3.21 -0.15 -16.20
C ILE A 124 2.33 -1.31 -15.74
N GLU A 125 2.58 -2.52 -16.26
CA GLU A 125 1.82 -3.72 -15.91
C GLU A 125 1.94 -4.05 -14.40
N LEU A 126 3.15 -3.96 -13.86
CA LEU A 126 3.42 -4.28 -12.48
C LEU A 126 2.94 -3.18 -11.51
N ASN A 127 3.18 -1.90 -11.81
CA ASN A 127 3.00 -0.81 -10.83
C ASN A 127 1.67 -0.06 -10.96
N LEU A 128 0.97 -0.17 -12.10
CA LEU A 128 -0.30 0.52 -12.33
C LEU A 128 -1.44 -0.47 -12.61
N ASN A 129 -1.28 -1.36 -13.59
CA ASN A 129 -2.36 -2.27 -13.98
C ASN A 129 -2.69 -3.27 -12.86
N SER A 130 -1.72 -3.68 -12.05
CA SER A 130 -1.94 -4.52 -10.88
C SER A 130 -2.85 -3.85 -9.85
N VAL A 131 -2.62 -2.56 -9.57
CA VAL A 131 -3.45 -1.75 -8.65
C VAL A 131 -4.89 -1.68 -9.15
N PHE A 132 -5.07 -1.42 -10.44
CA PHE A 132 -6.40 -1.45 -11.07
C PHE A 132 -7.07 -2.82 -10.90
N ARG A 133 -6.40 -3.92 -11.25
CA ARG A 133 -6.98 -5.27 -11.19
C ARG A 133 -7.40 -5.67 -9.79
N PHE A 134 -6.52 -5.50 -8.80
CA PHE A 134 -6.86 -5.81 -7.41
C PHE A 134 -8.03 -4.98 -6.91
N THR A 135 -8.03 -3.69 -7.18
CA THR A 135 -9.11 -2.78 -6.82
C THR A 135 -10.42 -3.25 -7.42
N MET A 136 -10.48 -3.52 -8.73
CA MET A 136 -11.70 -3.95 -9.41
C MET A 136 -12.22 -5.31 -8.92
N THR A 137 -11.33 -6.21 -8.49
CA THR A 137 -11.71 -7.52 -7.95
C THR A 137 -12.31 -7.40 -6.54
N VAL A 138 -11.79 -6.50 -5.70
CA VAL A 138 -12.25 -6.28 -4.32
C VAL A 138 -13.50 -5.39 -4.27
N LEU A 139 -13.63 -4.44 -5.19
CA LEU A 139 -14.66 -3.41 -5.18
C LEU A 139 -16.11 -3.92 -5.05
N PRO A 140 -16.54 -5.00 -5.73
CA PRO A 140 -17.90 -5.55 -5.55
C PRO A 140 -18.20 -5.92 -4.10
N ILE A 141 -17.22 -6.42 -3.34
CA ILE A 141 -17.37 -6.82 -1.94
C ILE A 141 -17.56 -5.58 -1.06
N MET A 142 -16.75 -4.54 -1.27
CA MET A 142 -16.86 -3.26 -0.54
C MET A 142 -18.17 -2.54 -0.86
N ARG A 143 -18.60 -2.54 -2.12
CA ARG A 143 -19.89 -1.98 -2.58
C ARG A 143 -21.08 -2.67 -1.92
N ALA A 144 -21.09 -4.00 -1.86
CA ALA A 144 -22.17 -4.75 -1.27
C ALA A 144 -22.41 -4.39 0.21
N LYS A 145 -21.37 -4.00 0.95
CA LYS A 145 -21.47 -3.59 2.35
C LYS A 145 -21.43 -2.08 2.57
N GLN A 146 -21.29 -1.27 1.49
CA GLN A 146 -21.22 0.20 1.55
C GLN A 146 -20.13 0.69 2.54
N CYS A 147 -18.97 0.05 2.54
CA CYS A 147 -17.87 0.38 3.43
C CYS A 147 -16.56 -0.24 2.91
N GLY A 148 -15.47 0.52 2.91
CA GLY A 148 -14.15 0.04 2.55
C GLY A 148 -13.06 1.09 2.66
N LYS A 149 -11.82 0.64 2.79
CA LYS A 149 -10.61 1.47 2.76
C LYS A 149 -9.65 0.91 1.72
N ILE A 150 -9.29 1.72 0.75
CA ILE A 150 -8.28 1.38 -0.28
C ILE A 150 -7.09 2.32 -0.09
N VAL A 151 -5.92 1.75 0.13
CA VAL A 151 -4.66 2.50 0.27
C VAL A 151 -3.70 2.05 -0.81
N ASN A 152 -3.36 2.94 -1.71
CA ASN A 152 -2.44 2.69 -2.80
C ASN A 152 -1.05 3.23 -2.47
N ILE A 153 -0.01 2.41 -2.56
CA ILE A 153 1.36 2.87 -2.37
C ILE A 153 1.88 3.41 -3.71
N SER A 154 1.92 4.73 -3.80
CA SER A 154 2.55 5.45 -4.90
C SER A 154 4.05 5.66 -4.65
N SER A 155 4.58 6.82 -4.95
CA SER A 155 5.98 7.19 -4.72
C SER A 155 6.16 8.70 -4.86
N GLY A 156 7.19 9.25 -4.24
CA GLY A 156 7.67 10.58 -4.55
C GLY A 156 7.95 10.77 -6.05
N ALA A 157 8.47 9.75 -6.71
CA ALA A 157 8.69 9.76 -8.16
C ALA A 157 7.44 10.08 -8.98
N GLY A 158 6.26 9.66 -8.51
CA GLY A 158 4.98 9.99 -9.15
C GLY A 158 4.52 11.42 -8.91
N ILE A 159 5.15 12.16 -8.00
CA ILE A 159 4.87 13.56 -7.66
C ILE A 159 5.88 14.48 -8.32
N THR A 160 7.17 14.22 -8.11
CA THR A 160 8.27 15.09 -8.53
C THR A 160 8.79 14.77 -9.93
N GLY A 161 8.64 13.52 -10.38
CA GLY A 161 9.26 13.02 -11.63
C GLY A 161 10.77 12.78 -11.51
N ASP A 162 11.37 13.02 -10.37
CA ASP A 162 12.81 12.93 -10.16
C ASP A 162 13.20 11.56 -9.59
N PHE A 163 13.46 10.58 -10.46
CA PHE A 163 13.82 9.23 -10.01
C PHE A 163 14.66 8.43 -11.03
N SER A 164 15.07 9.02 -12.15
CA SER A 164 15.80 8.34 -13.23
C SER A 164 15.17 6.99 -13.68
N ASP A 165 13.85 6.89 -13.61
CA ASP A 165 13.06 5.74 -14.04
C ASP A 165 11.71 6.23 -14.59
N PRO A 166 11.64 6.75 -15.84
CA PRO A 166 10.48 7.46 -16.38
C PRO A 166 9.20 6.61 -16.40
N HIS A 167 9.30 5.33 -16.66
CA HIS A 167 8.15 4.39 -16.63
C HIS A 167 7.64 4.14 -15.19
N TYR A 168 8.53 4.10 -14.21
CA TYR A 168 8.14 4.01 -12.81
C TYR A 168 7.44 5.28 -12.34
N ALA A 169 8.02 6.46 -12.65
CA ALA A 169 7.41 7.75 -12.34
C ALA A 169 6.02 7.88 -12.99
N ALA A 170 5.89 7.50 -14.27
CA ALA A 170 4.61 7.51 -14.99
C ALA A 170 3.58 6.57 -14.33
N ALA A 171 3.98 5.35 -13.97
CA ALA A 171 3.10 4.39 -13.32
C ALA A 171 2.63 4.90 -11.93
N LYS A 172 3.55 5.41 -11.12
CA LYS A 172 3.23 5.93 -9.77
C LYS A 172 2.43 7.24 -9.82
N GLY A 173 2.66 8.09 -10.82
CA GLY A 173 1.79 9.23 -11.14
C GLY A 173 0.39 8.78 -11.56
N GLY A 174 0.29 7.73 -12.37
CA GLY A 174 -0.97 7.08 -12.74
C GLY A 174 -1.73 6.53 -11.53
N VAL A 175 -1.05 5.92 -10.56
CA VAL A 175 -1.66 5.47 -9.29
C VAL A 175 -2.25 6.63 -8.50
N ILE A 176 -1.55 7.79 -8.44
CA ILE A 176 -2.06 9.00 -7.77
C ILE A 176 -3.34 9.49 -8.45
N ALA A 177 -3.33 9.61 -9.79
CA ALA A 177 -4.50 10.04 -10.55
C ALA A 177 -5.68 9.07 -10.40
N PHE A 178 -5.43 7.76 -10.49
CA PHE A 178 -6.43 6.71 -10.30
C PHE A 178 -7.04 6.74 -8.89
N THR A 179 -6.22 6.97 -7.86
CA THR A 179 -6.67 7.15 -6.47
C THR A 179 -7.70 8.28 -6.35
N LYS A 180 -7.41 9.44 -6.97
CA LYS A 180 -8.29 10.61 -6.92
C LYS A 180 -9.61 10.36 -7.64
N GLU A 181 -9.57 9.73 -8.81
CA GLU A 181 -10.77 9.38 -9.57
C GLU A 181 -11.67 8.41 -8.83
N LEU A 182 -11.08 7.33 -8.30
CA LEU A 182 -11.83 6.37 -7.48
C LEU A 182 -12.45 7.01 -6.24
N ALA A 183 -11.76 7.94 -5.59
CA ALA A 183 -12.29 8.65 -4.43
C ALA A 183 -13.55 9.47 -4.81
N HIS A 184 -13.57 10.10 -5.97
CA HIS A 184 -14.75 10.81 -6.49
C HIS A 184 -15.93 9.86 -6.73
N GLU A 185 -15.68 8.72 -7.38
CA GLU A 185 -16.74 7.77 -7.71
C GLU A 185 -17.31 7.07 -6.46
N LEU A 186 -16.44 6.70 -5.51
CA LEU A 186 -16.78 5.78 -4.42
C LEU A 186 -17.17 6.47 -3.11
N ALA A 187 -17.02 7.78 -2.99
CA ALA A 187 -17.32 8.51 -1.75
C ALA A 187 -18.76 8.30 -1.26
N LYS A 188 -19.74 8.25 -2.18
CA LYS A 188 -21.15 8.04 -1.85
C LYS A 188 -21.45 6.61 -1.36
N GLU A 189 -20.53 5.70 -1.58
CA GLU A 189 -20.60 4.30 -1.17
C GLU A 189 -19.83 4.04 0.14
N ASN A 190 -19.39 5.10 0.84
CA ASN A 190 -18.59 5.02 2.06
C ASN A 190 -17.26 4.26 1.87
N ILE A 191 -16.68 4.31 0.68
CA ILE A 191 -15.39 3.70 0.38
C ILE A 191 -14.36 4.83 0.26
N ASN A 192 -13.40 4.87 1.19
CA ASN A 192 -12.29 5.82 1.13
C ASN A 192 -11.17 5.26 0.26
N VAL A 193 -10.63 6.10 -0.60
CA VAL A 193 -9.48 5.74 -1.44
C VAL A 193 -8.41 6.80 -1.29
N ASN A 194 -7.25 6.41 -0.77
CA ASN A 194 -6.13 7.31 -0.53
C ASN A 194 -4.81 6.71 -1.02
N SER A 195 -3.79 7.52 -1.14
CA SER A 195 -2.45 7.10 -1.51
C SER A 195 -1.42 7.48 -0.45
N VAL A 196 -0.43 6.63 -0.27
CA VAL A 196 0.81 6.96 0.44
C VAL A 196 1.93 7.06 -0.59
N ALA A 197 2.69 8.15 -0.57
CA ALA A 197 3.84 8.40 -1.45
C ALA A 197 5.13 8.44 -0.63
N PRO A 198 5.80 7.30 -0.41
CA PRO A 198 7.04 7.23 0.36
C PRO A 198 8.18 8.02 -0.28
N GLY A 199 9.08 8.56 0.57
CA GLY A 199 10.43 8.93 0.19
C GLY A 199 11.38 7.73 0.15
N LEU A 200 12.66 7.96 0.41
CA LEU A 200 13.66 6.91 0.56
C LEU A 200 13.36 6.08 1.82
N VAL A 201 13.14 4.78 1.66
CA VAL A 201 12.84 3.82 2.73
C VAL A 201 13.81 2.65 2.65
N ASP A 202 14.37 2.22 3.78
CA ASP A 202 15.29 1.07 3.85
C ASP A 202 14.58 -0.23 3.45
N THR A 203 14.69 -0.55 2.18
CA THR A 203 14.14 -1.75 1.56
C THR A 203 15.15 -2.37 0.60
N ARG A 204 14.95 -3.63 0.23
CA ARG A 204 15.77 -4.27 -0.80
C ARG A 204 15.77 -3.48 -2.12
N MET A 205 14.66 -2.87 -2.49
CA MET A 205 14.53 -2.04 -3.70
C MET A 205 15.40 -0.78 -3.62
N ALA A 206 15.47 -0.13 -2.48
CA ALA A 206 16.25 1.10 -2.29
C ALA A 206 17.76 0.84 -2.24
N ARG A 207 18.19 -0.34 -1.76
CA ARG A 207 19.61 -0.71 -1.63
C ARG A 207 20.36 -0.88 -2.96
N ILE A 208 19.67 -0.74 -4.08
CA ILE A 208 20.29 -0.73 -5.43
C ILE A 208 21.02 0.61 -5.68
N ARG A 209 20.79 1.64 -4.85
CA ARG A 209 21.31 3.00 -4.98
C ARG A 209 22.28 3.36 -3.85
N ASP A 210 23.13 4.34 -4.11
CA ASP A 210 23.92 4.97 -3.07
C ASP A 210 23.03 5.95 -2.26
N TRP A 211 22.94 5.75 -0.96
CA TRP A 211 22.01 6.49 -0.10
C TRP A 211 22.58 7.78 0.47
N GLU A 212 23.91 7.94 0.44
CA GLU A 212 24.58 9.09 1.08
C GLU A 212 24.10 10.41 0.47
N ASP A 213 24.02 10.47 -0.85
CA ASP A 213 23.54 11.66 -1.56
C ASP A 213 22.02 11.89 -1.35
N GLU A 214 21.20 10.83 -1.37
CA GLU A 214 19.76 10.95 -1.18
C GLU A 214 19.37 11.36 0.26
N ILE A 215 20.14 10.94 1.28
CA ILE A 215 19.94 11.37 2.67
C ILE A 215 20.30 12.86 2.84
N ALA A 216 21.29 13.34 2.14
CA ALA A 216 21.71 14.74 2.21
C ALA A 216 20.59 15.71 1.77
N ASP A 217 19.69 15.26 0.91
CA ASP A 217 18.56 16.06 0.40
C ASP A 217 17.33 16.02 1.33
N THR A 218 17.34 15.20 2.39
CA THR A 218 16.23 15.14 3.34
C THR A 218 16.45 16.09 4.51
N LEU A 219 15.37 16.74 5.00
CA LEU A 219 15.42 17.56 6.22
C LEU A 219 15.58 16.70 7.48
N TRP A 220 15.10 15.46 7.44
CA TRP A 220 15.21 14.52 8.54
C TRP A 220 16.42 13.61 8.31
N PRO A 221 17.43 13.63 9.18
CA PRO A 221 18.75 13.03 8.89
C PRO A 221 18.77 11.51 9.06
N ARG A 222 17.84 10.81 8.46
CA ARG A 222 17.80 9.34 8.40
C ARG A 222 16.98 8.84 7.21
N VAL A 223 17.29 7.64 6.78
CA VAL A 223 16.43 6.86 5.87
C VAL A 223 15.14 6.49 6.59
N GLY A 224 14.01 6.56 5.90
CA GLY A 224 12.74 6.04 6.38
C GLY A 224 12.81 4.53 6.62
N GLN A 225 12.04 4.04 7.56
CA GLN A 225 11.88 2.62 7.80
C GLN A 225 10.52 2.15 7.28
N PRO A 226 10.34 0.86 6.94
CA PRO A 226 9.04 0.31 6.58
C PRO A 226 7.92 0.67 7.57
N GLU A 227 8.25 0.78 8.86
CA GLU A 227 7.31 1.17 9.90
C GLU A 227 6.81 2.61 9.74
N ASP A 228 7.63 3.55 9.27
CA ASP A 228 7.19 4.94 9.02
C ASP A 228 6.04 4.98 8.00
N ILE A 229 6.13 4.14 6.98
CA ILE A 229 5.08 4.01 5.96
C ILE A 229 3.88 3.24 6.50
N ALA A 230 4.12 2.15 7.24
CA ALA A 230 3.07 1.35 7.84
C ALA A 230 2.19 2.16 8.82
N ASN A 231 2.77 3.14 9.53
CA ASN A 231 2.02 4.05 10.40
C ASN A 231 1.05 4.94 9.61
N ALA A 232 1.48 5.49 8.47
CA ALA A 232 0.60 6.27 7.58
C ALA A 232 -0.53 5.39 6.99
N VAL A 233 -0.22 4.16 6.59
CA VAL A 233 -1.22 3.20 6.10
C VAL A 233 -2.19 2.82 7.21
N ALA A 234 -1.72 2.56 8.44
CA ALA A 234 -2.58 2.25 9.58
C ALA A 234 -3.58 3.38 9.90
N PHE A 235 -3.13 4.64 9.81
CA PHE A 235 -4.02 5.80 9.90
C PHE A 235 -5.10 5.75 8.81
N LEU A 236 -4.71 5.60 7.54
CA LEU A 236 -5.65 5.60 6.41
C LEU A 236 -6.57 4.37 6.38
N ALA A 237 -6.18 3.26 6.98
CA ALA A 237 -6.96 2.05 7.12
C ALA A 237 -7.96 2.09 8.29
N SER A 238 -7.81 3.03 9.20
CA SER A 238 -8.58 3.14 10.45
C SER A 238 -9.74 4.15 10.36
N SER A 239 -10.60 4.18 11.37
CA SER A 239 -11.69 5.16 11.49
C SER A 239 -11.17 6.58 11.75
N ALA A 240 -9.91 6.76 12.19
CA ALA A 240 -9.29 8.07 12.35
C ALA A 240 -9.20 8.86 11.02
N SER A 241 -9.29 8.16 9.89
CA SER A 241 -9.24 8.74 8.54
C SER A 241 -10.58 8.75 7.81
N ASP A 242 -11.73 8.63 8.49
CA ASP A 242 -13.03 8.53 7.80
C ASP A 242 -13.36 9.76 6.93
N TYR A 243 -12.80 10.91 7.25
CA TYR A 243 -12.95 12.13 6.43
C TYR A 243 -11.85 12.34 5.39
N PHE A 244 -10.93 11.37 5.24
CA PHE A 244 -9.86 11.40 4.24
C PHE A 244 -10.25 10.54 3.04
N THR A 245 -10.39 11.17 1.86
CA THR A 245 -10.51 10.46 0.58
C THR A 245 -9.86 11.28 -0.54
N GLY A 246 -9.24 10.64 -1.51
CA GLY A 246 -8.51 11.26 -2.61
C GLY A 246 -7.18 11.93 -2.19
N GLN A 247 -6.71 11.70 -0.97
CA GLN A 247 -5.50 12.35 -0.46
C GLN A 247 -4.24 11.56 -0.79
N VAL A 248 -3.12 12.29 -0.91
CA VAL A 248 -1.77 11.72 -1.03
C VAL A 248 -0.98 12.15 0.20
N ILE A 249 -0.61 11.19 1.06
CA ILE A 249 0.22 11.43 2.24
C ILE A 249 1.66 11.02 1.91
N SER A 250 2.62 11.93 2.14
CA SER A 250 4.03 11.69 1.76
C SER A 250 4.94 11.64 3.01
N PRO A 251 5.12 10.46 3.64
CA PRO A 251 6.17 10.28 4.64
C PRO A 251 7.54 10.14 3.95
N ASN A 252 8.26 11.27 3.84
CA ASN A 252 9.46 11.40 3.01
C ASN A 252 10.65 12.11 3.71
N GLY A 253 10.56 12.35 5.02
CA GLY A 253 11.63 13.03 5.76
C GLY A 253 11.86 14.49 5.34
N GLY A 254 10.94 15.12 4.61
CA GLY A 254 11.09 16.48 4.10
C GLY A 254 11.87 16.59 2.78
N ALA A 255 12.08 15.48 2.07
CA ALA A 255 12.78 15.47 0.77
C ALA A 255 12.04 16.32 -0.29
N TRP A 256 10.72 16.42 -0.19
CA TRP A 256 9.90 17.37 -0.97
C TRP A 256 8.66 17.76 -0.16
N MET A 257 8.10 18.94 -0.49
CA MET A 257 6.85 19.47 0.08
C MET A 257 5.82 19.66 -1.04
N GLN A 258 4.54 19.39 -0.74
CA GLN A 258 3.41 19.60 -1.65
C GLN A 258 2.71 20.90 -1.30
#